data_ceef2977f012e296fe7e0ed1eb3dcfc2
#
_entry.id   ceef2977f012e296fe7e0ed1eb3dcfc2
#
_cell.length_a   1.000
_cell.length_b   1.000
_cell.length_c   1.000
_cell.angle_alpha   90.00
_cell.angle_beta   90.00
_cell.angle_gamma   90.00
#
_symmetry.space_group_name_H-M   'P 1'
#
loop_
_entity.id
_entity.type
_entity.pdbx_description
1 polymer ?
#
loop_
_entity_poly.entity_id
_entity_poly.type
_entity_poly.pdbx_seq_one_letter_code
_entity_poly.pdbx_strand_id
1 'polypeptide(L)'
;GQGRLLAEYARTDGFVLPASADEGAIRLGEGQSIVPKRQLPAVPFGALYLELEAEGSACIELGGQTFTLDVPDKRTVTHQVLLHDAAPALRITALAGGITLTAIRAKVVAFEQ
;
A
#
# COMPACT_ATOMS: atom_id res chain seq x y z
N GLY A 1 0.77 22.38 10.75
CA GLY A 1 -0.39 22.36 9.95
C GLY A 1 -1.13 21.04 10.03
N GLN A 2 -2.37 21.09 9.71
CA GLN A 2 -3.20 19.91 9.70
C GLN A 2 -3.28 19.32 8.32
N GLY A 3 -3.30 18.00 8.26
CA GLY A 3 -3.47 17.30 7.01
C GLY A 3 -4.93 17.26 6.58
N ARG A 4 -5.13 17.29 5.27
CA ARG A 4 -6.44 17.11 4.66
C ARG A 4 -6.42 15.82 3.86
N LEU A 5 -7.33 14.92 4.16
CA LEU A 5 -7.44 13.65 3.45
C LEU A 5 -7.91 13.92 2.01
N LEU A 6 -7.10 13.52 1.03
CA LEU A 6 -7.43 13.66 -0.38
C LEU A 6 -8.01 12.39 -0.96
N ALA A 7 -7.50 11.24 -0.55
CA ALA A 7 -7.93 9.96 -1.09
C ALA A 7 -7.66 8.86 -0.08
N GLU A 8 -8.52 7.86 -0.09
CA GLU A 8 -8.36 6.67 0.74
C GLU A 8 -8.66 5.45 -0.12
N TYR A 9 -7.84 4.42 0.02
CA TYR A 9 -7.93 3.18 -0.73
C TYR A 9 -8.00 2.03 0.26
N ALA A 10 -8.96 1.15 0.10
CA ALA A 10 -9.12 -0.02 0.93
C ALA A 10 -9.31 -1.25 0.04
N ARG A 11 -9.20 -2.42 0.62
CA ARG A 11 -9.13 -3.70 -0.08
C ARG A 11 -10.13 -3.87 -1.22
N THR A 12 -11.43 -3.69 -0.94
CA THR A 12 -12.47 -4.02 -1.93
C THR A 12 -12.66 -2.94 -2.97
N ASP A 13 -12.41 -1.69 -2.61
CA ASP A 13 -12.73 -0.56 -3.48
C ASP A 13 -11.51 0.10 -4.07
N GLY A 14 -10.35 -0.09 -3.47
CA GLY A 14 -9.17 0.68 -3.78
C GLY A 14 -8.11 -0.01 -4.64
N PHE A 15 -8.09 -1.34 -4.70
CA PHE A 15 -6.98 -2.08 -5.29
C PHE A 15 -7.41 -3.06 -6.36
N VAL A 16 -6.53 -3.25 -7.35
CA VAL A 16 -6.68 -4.32 -8.33
C VAL A 16 -6.17 -5.61 -7.68
N LEU A 17 -7.08 -6.55 -7.47
CA LEU A 17 -6.78 -7.79 -6.77
C LEU A 17 -6.59 -8.93 -7.77
N PRO A 18 -5.74 -9.91 -7.47
CA PRO A 18 -5.64 -11.10 -8.30
C PRO A 18 -6.93 -11.91 -8.24
N ALA A 19 -7.17 -12.74 -9.28
CA ALA A 19 -8.36 -13.55 -9.34
C ALA A 19 -8.48 -14.56 -8.19
N SER A 20 -7.35 -14.87 -7.54
CA SER A 20 -7.29 -15.79 -6.42
C SER A 20 -7.65 -15.16 -5.07
N ALA A 21 -7.89 -13.84 -5.03
CA ALA A 21 -8.26 -13.18 -3.78
C ALA A 21 -9.65 -13.64 -3.32
N ASP A 22 -9.78 -13.91 -2.04
CA ASP A 22 -11.06 -14.27 -1.44
C ASP A 22 -11.50 -13.19 -0.45
N GLU A 23 -12.64 -13.39 0.20
CA GLU A 23 -13.19 -12.39 1.12
C GLU A 23 -12.34 -12.17 2.37
N GLY A 24 -11.59 -13.17 2.79
CA GLY A 24 -10.83 -13.11 4.02
C GLY A 24 -9.41 -12.64 3.84
N ALA A 25 -8.85 -12.78 2.64
CA ALA A 25 -7.44 -12.51 2.46
C ALA A 25 -7.09 -12.31 0.99
N ILE A 26 -6.05 -11.51 0.77
CA ILE A 26 -5.40 -11.39 -0.53
C ILE A 26 -4.13 -12.23 -0.44
N ARG A 27 -4.05 -13.29 -1.25
CA ARG A 27 -2.87 -14.16 -1.28
C ARG A 27 -2.11 -13.91 -2.57
N LEU A 28 -0.85 -13.50 -2.42
CA LEU A 28 0.03 -13.25 -3.55
C LEU A 28 1.16 -14.26 -3.53
N GLY A 29 1.33 -14.99 -4.63
CA GLY A 29 2.51 -15.81 -4.84
C GLY A 29 3.66 -14.95 -5.34
N GLU A 30 4.87 -15.50 -5.28
CA GLU A 30 6.07 -14.78 -5.70
C GLU A 30 5.88 -14.11 -7.06
N GLY A 31 6.19 -12.82 -7.13
CA GLY A 31 6.10 -12.03 -8.36
C GLY A 31 4.72 -11.43 -8.63
N GLN A 32 3.69 -11.85 -7.94
CA GLN A 32 2.37 -11.22 -8.09
C GLN A 32 2.32 -9.91 -7.36
N SER A 33 1.59 -8.95 -7.92
CA SER A 33 1.50 -7.59 -7.37
C SER A 33 0.07 -7.14 -7.23
N ILE A 34 -0.15 -6.18 -6.31
CA ILE A 34 -1.38 -5.39 -6.28
C ILE A 34 -1.02 -3.91 -6.42
N VAL A 35 -1.91 -3.17 -7.07
CA VAL A 35 -1.78 -1.73 -7.26
C VAL A 35 -3.14 -1.08 -7.02
N PRO A 36 -3.18 0.22 -6.68
CA PRO A 36 -4.45 0.93 -6.58
C PRO A 36 -5.20 0.90 -7.92
N LYS A 37 -6.52 0.83 -7.86
CA LYS A 37 -7.36 0.90 -9.06
C LYS A 37 -7.27 2.26 -9.74
N ARG A 38 -7.13 3.32 -8.94
CA ARG A 38 -7.01 4.69 -9.44
C ARG A 38 -5.64 5.21 -9.10
N GLN A 39 -5.09 6.01 -10.00
CA GLN A 39 -3.83 6.69 -9.74
C GLN A 39 -3.98 7.56 -8.49
N LEU A 40 -2.98 7.53 -7.60
CA LEU A 40 -2.99 8.38 -6.43
C LEU A 40 -2.82 9.85 -6.85
N PRO A 41 -3.50 10.77 -6.15
CA PRO A 41 -3.38 12.18 -6.50
C PRO A 41 -1.98 12.71 -6.21
N ALA A 42 -1.51 13.60 -7.08
CA ALA A 42 -0.29 14.35 -6.83
C ALA A 42 -0.58 15.45 -5.81
N VAL A 43 0.34 15.67 -4.89
CA VAL A 43 0.20 16.76 -3.92
C VAL A 43 1.49 17.55 -3.86
N PRO A 44 1.41 18.90 -3.75
CA PRO A 44 2.62 19.74 -3.63
C PRO A 44 3.40 19.39 -2.35
N PHE A 45 2.69 19.13 -1.26
CA PHE A 45 3.28 18.74 0.00
C PHE A 45 2.28 17.91 0.79
N GLY A 46 2.69 16.72 1.17
CA GLY A 46 1.80 15.82 1.89
C GLY A 46 2.48 14.53 2.28
N ALA A 47 1.67 13.51 2.51
CA ALA A 47 2.17 12.19 2.89
C ALA A 47 1.28 11.08 2.34
N LEU A 48 1.91 9.94 2.09
CA LEU A 48 1.24 8.70 1.76
C LEU A 48 1.44 7.76 2.95
N TYR A 49 0.33 7.29 3.49
CA TYR A 49 0.31 6.34 4.60
C TYR A 49 -0.17 5.00 4.08
N LEU A 50 0.49 3.94 4.49
CA LEU A 50 0.11 2.57 4.14
C LEU A 50 0.04 1.75 5.42
N GLU A 51 -1.09 1.08 5.63
CA GLU A 51 -1.27 0.15 6.74
C GLU A 51 -1.64 -1.22 6.18
N LEU A 52 -0.92 -2.24 6.61
CA LEU A 52 -1.13 -3.62 6.18
C LEU A 52 -1.26 -4.52 7.40
N GLU A 53 -2.17 -5.49 7.31
CA GLU A 53 -2.10 -6.66 8.18
C GLU A 53 -1.65 -7.81 7.30
N ALA A 54 -0.48 -8.37 7.61
CA ALA A 54 0.21 -9.25 6.66
C ALA A 54 0.99 -10.36 7.35
N GLU A 55 1.20 -11.42 6.59
CA GLU A 55 2.11 -12.52 6.93
C GLU A 55 2.80 -12.94 5.64
N GLY A 56 4.14 -12.98 5.65
CA GLY A 56 4.94 -13.36 4.50
C GLY A 56 5.94 -12.30 4.11
N SER A 57 6.33 -12.28 2.84
CA SER A 57 7.39 -11.41 2.34
C SER A 57 6.96 -10.66 1.09
N ALA A 58 7.30 -9.39 1.04
CA ALA A 58 6.95 -8.54 -0.10
C ALA A 58 7.92 -7.38 -0.23
N CYS A 59 7.96 -6.85 -1.45
CA CYS A 59 8.58 -5.57 -1.77
C CYS A 59 7.47 -4.55 -1.90
N ILE A 60 7.61 -3.42 -1.21
CA ILE A 60 6.63 -2.35 -1.23
C ILE A 60 7.28 -1.13 -1.86
N GLU A 61 6.73 -0.69 -3.00
CA GLU A 61 7.11 0.57 -3.63
C GLU A 61 6.10 1.61 -3.15
N LEU A 62 6.58 2.63 -2.50
CA LEU A 62 5.72 3.61 -1.84
C LEU A 62 6.31 5.00 -2.04
N GLY A 63 5.69 5.80 -2.92
CA GLY A 63 6.05 7.18 -3.11
C GLY A 63 7.51 7.41 -3.51
N GLY A 64 8.07 6.54 -4.33
CA GLY A 64 9.47 6.66 -4.75
C GLY A 64 10.47 5.96 -3.84
N GLN A 65 10.02 5.41 -2.72
CA GLN A 65 10.85 4.61 -1.83
C GLN A 65 10.48 3.14 -1.95
N THR A 66 11.41 2.27 -1.62
CA THR A 66 11.21 0.82 -1.66
C THR A 66 11.52 0.23 -0.31
N PHE A 67 10.61 -0.58 0.20
CA PHE A 67 10.75 -1.26 1.47
C PHE A 67 10.63 -2.77 1.25
N THR A 68 11.41 -3.55 2.00
CA THR A 68 11.24 -5.00 2.06
C THR A 68 10.53 -5.36 3.34
N LEU A 69 9.45 -6.10 3.22
CA LEU A 69 8.68 -6.59 4.35
C LEU A 69 8.89 -8.08 4.48
N ASP A 70 9.23 -8.53 5.69
CA ASP A 70 9.37 -9.95 5.98
C ASP A 70 8.80 -10.20 7.36
N VAL A 71 7.57 -10.69 7.41
CA VAL A 71 6.83 -10.91 8.64
C VAL A 71 6.42 -12.39 8.74
N PRO A 72 7.13 -13.18 9.54
CA PRO A 72 6.84 -14.61 9.64
C PRO A 72 5.51 -14.90 10.33
N ASP A 73 5.05 -13.99 11.17
CA ASP A 73 3.76 -14.11 11.86
C ASP A 73 2.88 -12.92 11.49
N LYS A 74 1.58 -13.15 11.42
CA LYS A 74 0.64 -12.08 11.05
C LYS A 74 0.76 -10.90 12.01
N ARG A 75 0.93 -9.71 11.44
CA ARG A 75 1.01 -8.47 12.21
C ARG A 75 0.59 -7.27 11.38
N THR A 76 0.29 -6.18 12.06
CA THR A 76 0.01 -4.90 11.41
C THR A 76 1.32 -4.15 11.22
N VAL A 77 1.52 -3.64 10.01
CA VAL A 77 2.70 -2.87 9.63
C VAL A 77 2.24 -1.56 9.03
N THR A 78 2.88 -0.47 9.40
CA THR A 78 2.58 0.85 8.84
C THR A 78 3.82 1.47 8.24
N HIS A 79 3.64 2.14 7.10
CA HIS A 79 4.69 2.90 6.43
C HIS A 79 4.15 4.29 6.11
N GLN A 80 5.07 5.25 6.05
CA GLN A 80 4.73 6.63 5.74
C GLN A 80 5.86 7.24 4.93
N VAL A 81 5.50 7.90 3.82
CA VAL A 81 6.48 8.65 3.03
C VAL A 81 5.94 10.03 2.77
N LEU A 82 6.83 11.01 2.73
CA LEU A 82 6.49 12.38 2.37
C LEU A 82 6.36 12.50 0.85
N LEU A 83 5.45 13.34 0.41
CA LEU A 83 5.17 13.56 -1.00
C LEU A 83 5.46 15.02 -1.35
N HIS A 84 6.13 15.20 -2.50
CA HIS A 84 6.47 16.52 -3.04
C HIS A 84 6.20 16.53 -4.54
N ASP A 85 5.18 17.25 -4.97
CA ASP A 85 4.94 17.61 -6.37
C ASP A 85 4.86 16.47 -7.38
N ALA A 86 4.60 15.26 -6.94
CA ALA A 86 4.53 14.12 -7.84
C ALA A 86 3.37 13.22 -7.47
N ALA A 87 2.83 12.53 -8.47
CA ALA A 87 1.87 11.47 -8.22
C ALA A 87 2.64 10.28 -7.63
N PRO A 88 2.30 9.85 -6.41
CA PRO A 88 3.03 8.77 -5.77
C PRO A 88 2.72 7.42 -6.40
N ALA A 89 3.71 6.53 -6.41
CA ALA A 89 3.52 5.15 -6.79
C ALA A 89 3.19 4.33 -5.56
N LEU A 90 2.38 3.30 -5.73
CA LEU A 90 2.12 2.29 -4.70
C LEU A 90 1.99 0.95 -5.39
N ARG A 91 2.87 0.01 -5.03
CA ARG A 91 2.84 -1.35 -5.54
C ARG A 91 3.36 -2.29 -4.47
N ILE A 92 2.66 -3.38 -4.24
CA ILE A 92 3.10 -4.43 -3.33
C ILE A 92 3.31 -5.68 -4.17
N THR A 93 4.54 -6.19 -4.19
CA THR A 93 4.92 -7.37 -4.97
C THR A 93 5.42 -8.45 -4.01
N ALA A 94 4.81 -9.63 -4.08
CA ALA A 94 5.23 -10.74 -3.23
C ALA A 94 6.63 -11.23 -3.61
N LEU A 95 7.42 -11.53 -2.60
CA LEU A 95 8.72 -12.16 -2.73
C LEU A 95 8.59 -13.67 -2.52
N ALA A 96 9.72 -14.38 -2.48
CA ALA A 96 9.73 -15.82 -2.31
C ALA A 96 8.95 -16.24 -1.08
N GLY A 97 8.11 -17.26 -1.21
CA GLY A 97 7.21 -17.70 -0.15
C GLY A 97 5.86 -16.99 -0.14
N GLY A 98 5.73 -15.89 -0.88
CA GLY A 98 4.48 -15.16 -1.01
C GLY A 98 4.13 -14.31 0.20
N ILE A 99 3.01 -13.62 0.11
CA ILE A 99 2.47 -12.83 1.21
C ILE A 99 0.94 -12.96 1.25
N THR A 100 0.41 -12.98 2.45
CA THR A 100 -1.03 -12.94 2.68
C THR A 100 -1.37 -11.62 3.36
N LEU A 101 -2.29 -10.86 2.77
CA LEU A 101 -2.76 -9.59 3.30
C LEU A 101 -4.20 -9.77 3.77
N THR A 102 -4.43 -9.58 5.06
CA THR A 102 -5.79 -9.66 5.62
C THR A 102 -6.41 -8.28 5.80
N ALA A 103 -5.61 -7.23 5.69
CA ALA A 103 -6.10 -5.86 5.64
C ALA A 103 -5.11 -5.00 4.88
N ILE A 104 -5.61 -4.03 4.15
CA ILE A 104 -4.80 -3.04 3.46
C ILE A 104 -5.56 -1.72 3.41
N ARG A 105 -4.88 -0.63 3.72
CA ARG A 105 -5.43 0.72 3.63
C ARG A 105 -4.31 1.69 3.28
N ALA A 106 -4.57 2.56 2.32
CA ALA A 106 -3.65 3.62 1.95
C ALA A 106 -4.40 4.94 1.99
N LYS A 107 -3.71 6.00 2.43
CA LYS A 107 -4.28 7.35 2.51
C LYS A 107 -3.29 8.35 1.95
N VAL A 108 -3.81 9.27 1.14
CA VAL A 108 -3.04 10.42 0.66
C VAL A 108 -3.56 11.66 1.37
N VAL A 109 -2.66 12.35 2.04
CA VAL A 109 -3.00 13.53 2.84
C VAL A 109 -2.18 14.71 2.34
N ALA A 110 -2.84 15.84 2.12
CA ALA A 110 -2.17 17.09 1.78
C ALA A 110 -1.98 17.91 3.05
N PHE A 111 -0.78 18.48 3.21
CA PHE A 111 -0.50 19.38 4.33
C PHE A 111 -0.60 20.81 3.87
N GLU A 112 -1.09 21.66 4.75
CA GLU A 112 -1.09 23.10 4.49
C GLU A 112 0.32 23.66 4.63
N GLN A 113 0.64 24.59 3.74
CA GLN A 113 1.92 25.28 3.73
C GLN A 113 1.80 26.63 4.39
#